data_98ada7fd9f8590c883cb7b69514c72be
#
_entry.id   98ada7fd9f8590c883cb7b69514c72be
#
_cell.length_a   1.000
_cell.length_b   1.000
_cell.length_c   1.000
_cell.angle_alpha   90.00
_cell.angle_beta   90.00
_cell.angle_gamma   90.00
#
_symmetry.space_group_name_H-M   'P 1'
#
loop_
_entity.id
_entity.type
_entity.pdbx_description
1 polymer ?
#
loop_
_entity_poly.entity_id
_entity_poly.type
_entity_poly.pdbx_seq_one_letter_code
_entity_poly.pdbx_strand_id
1 'polypeptide(L)'
;MLYRKIDSYIEDHLRSDSDKILLLDGARQIGKSYIIRTVGQRVYKNFVEINFAEDKEGDKIFENIHKKEDFYLTLGMVAGQQLNTYEDTLVFLDEIQEYPQYLTMLKFLREDRRYRFIS
;
A
#
# COMPACT_ATOMS: atom_id res chain seq x y z
N MET A 1 -4.21 -23.17 -9.81
CA MET A 1 -4.38 -21.85 -10.42
C MET A 1 -3.49 -20.82 -9.75
N LEU A 2 -2.74 -20.10 -10.52
CA LEU A 2 -1.77 -19.14 -10.02
C LEU A 2 -2.42 -18.05 -9.17
N TYR A 3 -3.56 -17.51 -9.64
CA TYR A 3 -4.25 -16.45 -8.91
C TYR A 3 -4.71 -16.89 -7.53
N ARG A 4 -5.16 -18.13 -7.41
CA ARG A 4 -5.62 -18.63 -6.12
C ARG A 4 -4.48 -18.73 -5.12
N LYS A 5 -3.30 -19.13 -5.58
CA LYS A 5 -2.15 -19.24 -4.69
C LYS A 5 -1.71 -17.88 -4.19
N ILE A 6 -1.69 -16.88 -5.08
CA ILE A 6 -1.32 -15.52 -4.70
C ILE A 6 -2.37 -14.92 -3.78
N ASP A 7 -3.65 -15.13 -4.09
CA ASP A 7 -4.76 -14.64 -3.28
C ASP A 7 -4.64 -15.16 -1.84
N SER A 8 -4.47 -16.48 -1.69
CA SER A 8 -4.34 -17.08 -0.37
C SER A 8 -3.11 -16.58 0.38
N TYR A 9 -1.99 -16.43 -0.32
CA TYR A 9 -0.77 -15.93 0.28
C TYR A 9 -0.94 -14.51 0.82
N ILE A 10 -1.56 -13.65 0.04
CA ILE A 10 -1.79 -12.27 0.45
C ILE A 10 -2.74 -12.22 1.63
N GLU A 11 -3.83 -12.98 1.59
CA GLU A 11 -4.78 -13.00 2.68
C GLU A 11 -4.14 -13.51 3.96
N ASP A 12 -3.36 -14.59 3.88
CA ASP A 12 -2.67 -15.13 5.05
C ASP A 12 -1.69 -14.12 5.62
N HIS A 13 -0.96 -13.40 4.76
CA HIS A 13 -0.03 -12.37 5.20
C HIS A 13 -0.76 -11.25 5.95
N LEU A 14 -1.87 -10.78 5.39
CA LEU A 14 -2.61 -9.69 6.01
C LEU A 14 -3.24 -10.10 7.33
N ARG A 15 -3.68 -11.35 7.43
CA ARG A 15 -4.29 -11.85 8.67
C ARG A 15 -3.26 -12.23 9.74
N SER A 16 -1.99 -12.36 9.37
CA SER A 16 -0.95 -12.82 10.28
C SER A 16 -0.47 -11.76 11.25
N ASP A 17 -0.95 -10.53 11.13
CA ASP A 17 -0.53 -9.40 11.98
C ASP A 17 0.97 -9.17 11.91
N SER A 18 1.57 -9.42 10.75
CA SER A 18 3.00 -9.20 10.52
C SER A 18 3.30 -7.73 10.35
N ASP A 19 4.45 -7.29 10.88
CA ASP A 19 4.90 -5.91 10.69
C ASP A 19 5.59 -5.70 9.35
N LYS A 20 5.84 -6.77 8.61
CA LYS A 20 6.56 -6.66 7.34
C LYS A 20 5.63 -6.17 6.23
N ILE A 21 6.18 -5.34 5.35
CA ILE A 21 5.49 -4.90 4.15
C ILE A 21 5.71 -5.97 3.08
N LEU A 22 4.62 -6.46 2.51
CA LEU A 22 4.68 -7.48 1.48
C LEU A 22 5.09 -6.87 0.14
N LEU A 23 6.07 -7.51 -0.50
CA LEU A 23 6.53 -7.11 -1.83
C LEU A 23 6.17 -8.20 -2.82
N LEU A 24 5.50 -7.81 -3.91
CA LEU A 24 4.98 -8.75 -4.90
C LEU A 24 5.54 -8.48 -6.30
N ASP A 25 6.84 -8.24 -6.41
CA ASP A 25 7.44 -7.86 -7.68
C ASP A 25 7.15 -8.86 -8.80
N GLY A 26 7.21 -10.14 -8.49
CA GLY A 26 7.00 -11.18 -9.49
C GLY A 26 5.58 -11.32 -9.98
N ALA A 27 4.62 -10.72 -9.28
CA ALA A 27 3.20 -10.91 -9.59
C ALA A 27 2.61 -9.78 -10.42
N ARG A 28 3.36 -8.74 -10.72
CA ARG A 28 2.81 -7.54 -11.34
C ARG A 28 2.19 -7.78 -12.71
N GLN A 29 2.66 -8.78 -13.44
CA GLN A 29 2.18 -9.05 -14.80
C GLN A 29 0.95 -9.94 -14.84
N ILE A 30 0.49 -10.42 -13.70
CA ILE A 30 -0.64 -11.34 -13.64
C ILE A 30 -1.74 -10.83 -12.74
N GLY A 31 -1.92 -9.50 -12.71
CA GLY A 31 -3.03 -8.90 -11.99
C GLY A 31 -2.78 -8.66 -10.52
N LYS A 32 -1.54 -8.30 -10.16
CA LYS A 32 -1.18 -8.02 -8.77
C LYS A 32 -2.12 -7.01 -8.13
N SER A 33 -2.35 -5.89 -8.80
CA SER A 33 -3.19 -4.84 -8.25
C SER A 33 -4.62 -5.32 -8.01
N TYR A 34 -5.16 -6.09 -8.96
CA TYR A 34 -6.50 -6.63 -8.83
C TYR A 34 -6.60 -7.56 -7.61
N ILE A 35 -5.61 -8.44 -7.45
CA ILE A 35 -5.61 -9.41 -6.35
C ILE A 35 -5.50 -8.69 -5.01
N ILE A 36 -4.59 -7.74 -4.90
CA ILE A 36 -4.41 -6.98 -3.65
C ILE A 36 -5.67 -6.21 -3.31
N ARG A 37 -6.28 -5.58 -4.31
CA ARG A 37 -7.50 -4.81 -4.10
C ARG A 37 -8.64 -5.71 -3.61
N THR A 38 -8.79 -6.86 -4.25
CA THR A 38 -9.85 -7.81 -3.89
C THR A 38 -9.66 -8.33 -2.47
N VAL A 39 -8.45 -8.80 -2.16
CA VAL A 39 -8.17 -9.37 -0.84
C VAL A 39 -8.17 -8.28 0.22
N GLY A 40 -7.59 -7.12 -0.07
CA GLY A 40 -7.55 -6.02 0.88
C GLY A 40 -8.93 -5.56 1.30
N GLN A 41 -9.84 -5.44 0.34
CA GLN A 41 -11.21 -5.02 0.65
C GLN A 41 -11.99 -6.10 1.40
N ARG A 42 -11.57 -7.36 1.29
CA ARG A 42 -12.20 -8.45 2.03
C ARG A 42 -11.73 -8.49 3.48
N VAL A 43 -10.45 -8.22 3.70
CA VAL A 43 -9.83 -8.38 5.01
C VAL A 43 -9.90 -7.11 5.85
N TYR A 44 -9.79 -5.94 5.20
CA TYR A 44 -9.73 -4.67 5.91
C TYR A 44 -11.00 -3.87 5.69
N LYS A 45 -11.41 -3.17 6.75
CA LYS A 45 -12.58 -2.30 6.71
C LYS A 45 -12.36 -1.12 5.79
N ASN A 46 -11.15 -0.58 5.80
CA ASN A 46 -10.79 0.57 4.96
C ASN A 46 -9.62 0.18 4.06
N PHE A 47 -9.78 0.42 2.77
CA PHE A 47 -8.75 0.14 1.78
C PHE A 47 -8.46 1.40 0.98
N VAL A 48 -7.19 1.80 0.94
CA VAL A 48 -6.74 2.98 0.20
C VAL A 48 -5.68 2.54 -0.79
N GLU A 49 -5.82 2.96 -2.03
CA GLU A 49 -4.85 2.63 -3.08
C GLU A 49 -4.23 3.92 -3.64
N ILE A 50 -2.90 3.96 -3.68
CA ILE A 50 -2.15 5.06 -4.27
C ILE A 50 -1.31 4.46 -5.40
N ASN A 51 -1.48 4.95 -6.64
CA ASN A 51 -0.68 4.51 -7.76
C ASN A 51 0.32 5.61 -8.12
N PHE A 52 1.60 5.36 -7.82
CA PHE A 52 2.63 6.36 -8.03
C PHE A 52 2.94 6.61 -9.50
N ALA A 53 2.71 5.62 -10.37
CA ALA A 53 2.91 5.84 -11.80
C ALA A 53 1.87 6.82 -12.35
N GLU A 54 0.62 6.69 -11.91
CA GLU A 54 -0.43 7.63 -12.31
C GLU A 54 -0.15 9.02 -11.75
N ASP A 55 0.33 9.09 -10.51
CA ASP A 55 0.68 10.36 -9.89
C ASP A 55 1.80 11.05 -10.65
N LYS A 56 2.81 10.30 -11.06
CA LYS A 56 3.95 10.84 -11.77
C LYS A 56 3.56 11.40 -13.14
N GLU A 57 2.58 10.79 -13.79
CA GLU A 57 2.07 11.26 -15.07
C GLU A 57 1.00 12.33 -14.94
N GLY A 58 0.48 12.51 -13.72
CA GLY A 58 -0.61 13.45 -13.45
C GLY A 58 -0.19 14.58 -12.53
N ASP A 59 -0.81 14.63 -11.36
CA ASP A 59 -0.70 15.77 -10.44
C ASP A 59 0.62 15.82 -9.66
N LYS A 60 1.36 14.72 -9.60
CA LYS A 60 2.68 14.64 -8.95
C LYS A 60 2.65 15.08 -7.49
N ILE A 61 1.56 14.79 -6.80
CA ILE A 61 1.41 15.25 -5.42
C ILE A 61 2.33 14.55 -4.44
N PHE A 62 2.80 13.34 -4.79
CA PHE A 62 3.71 12.57 -3.95
C PHE A 62 5.18 12.68 -4.38
N GLU A 63 5.47 13.39 -5.46
CA GLU A 63 6.81 13.40 -6.06
C GLU A 63 7.87 14.02 -5.15
N ASN A 64 7.54 15.11 -4.51
CA ASN A 64 8.50 15.89 -3.71
C ASN A 64 8.42 15.61 -2.23
N ILE A 65 7.79 14.52 -1.85
CA ILE A 65 7.66 14.14 -0.45
C ILE A 65 8.82 13.23 -0.08
N HIS A 66 9.60 13.64 0.92
CA HIS A 66 10.75 12.88 1.39
C HIS A 66 10.68 12.56 2.88
N LYS A 67 9.70 13.14 3.60
CA LYS A 67 9.53 12.92 5.02
C LYS A 67 8.20 12.21 5.28
N LYS A 68 8.18 11.31 6.25
CA LYS A 68 6.96 10.57 6.56
C LYS A 68 5.83 11.48 7.03
N GLU A 69 6.17 12.57 7.74
CA GLU A 69 5.15 13.51 8.22
C GLU A 69 4.40 14.15 7.05
N ASP A 70 5.14 14.56 6.03
CA ASP A 70 4.54 15.14 4.83
C ASP A 70 3.73 14.10 4.07
N PHE A 71 4.21 12.87 4.06
CA PHE A 71 3.48 11.77 3.43
C PHE A 71 2.14 11.55 4.11
N TYR A 72 2.13 11.52 5.44
CA TYR A 72 0.89 11.32 6.19
C TYR A 72 -0.11 12.45 5.94
N LEU A 73 0.39 13.70 5.88
CA LEU A 73 -0.47 14.83 5.57
C LEU A 73 -1.13 14.70 4.20
N THR A 74 -0.32 14.38 3.19
CA THR A 74 -0.82 14.22 1.83
C THR A 74 -1.77 13.04 1.72
N LEU A 75 -1.44 11.94 2.38
CA LEU A 75 -2.31 10.77 2.41
C LEU A 75 -3.67 11.12 3.02
N GLY A 76 -3.66 11.93 4.09
CA GLY A 76 -4.90 12.39 4.71
C GLY A 76 -5.74 13.24 3.78
N MET A 77 -5.10 14.06 2.94
CA MET A 77 -5.80 14.87 1.97
C MET A 77 -6.44 14.03 0.87
N VAL A 78 -5.77 12.95 0.47
CA VAL A 78 -6.26 12.09 -0.60
C VAL A 78 -7.32 11.11 -0.11
N ALA A 79 -7.09 10.50 1.03
CA ALA A 79 -7.92 9.39 1.51
C ALA A 79 -8.87 9.80 2.64
N GLY A 80 -8.51 10.82 3.39
CA GLY A 80 -9.40 11.41 4.42
C GLY A 80 -10.03 10.41 5.36
N GLN A 81 -11.33 10.26 5.26
CA GLN A 81 -12.12 9.45 6.18
C GLN A 81 -11.84 7.95 6.08
N GLN A 82 -11.16 7.51 5.03
CA GLN A 82 -10.79 6.10 4.89
C GLN A 82 -9.61 5.71 5.76
N LEU A 83 -8.92 6.68 6.33
CA LEU A 83 -7.80 6.42 7.23
C LEU A 83 -8.31 6.31 8.66
N ASN A 84 -7.99 5.19 9.30
CA ASN A 84 -8.44 4.94 10.66
C ASN A 84 -7.31 4.32 11.47
N THR A 85 -7.40 3.05 11.85
CA THR A 85 -6.40 2.42 12.68
C THR A 85 -5.55 1.44 11.88
N TYR A 86 -4.45 1.01 12.48
CA TYR A 86 -3.58 0.00 11.88
C TYR A 86 -4.34 -1.29 11.56
N GLU A 87 -5.22 -1.71 12.46
CA GLU A 87 -5.97 -2.94 12.28
C GLU A 87 -7.06 -2.83 11.21
N ASP A 88 -7.57 -1.63 10.99
CA ASP A 88 -8.72 -1.42 10.10
C ASP A 88 -8.34 -0.93 8.71
N THR A 89 -7.12 -0.42 8.53
CA THR A 89 -6.75 0.33 7.33
C THR A 89 -5.57 -0.29 6.62
N LEU A 90 -5.79 -0.66 5.37
CA LEU A 90 -4.71 -1.11 4.48
C LEU A 90 -4.46 -0.04 3.42
N VAL A 91 -3.21 0.39 3.29
CA VAL A 91 -2.80 1.33 2.25
C VAL A 91 -1.92 0.58 1.25
N PHE A 92 -2.39 0.52 0.00
CA PHE A 92 -1.67 -0.15 -1.07
C PHE A 92 -0.91 0.91 -1.88
N LEU A 93 0.42 0.80 -1.87
CA LEU A 93 1.30 1.71 -2.60
C LEU A 93 1.75 1.02 -3.89
N ASP A 94 0.99 1.24 -4.97
CA ASP A 94 1.26 0.60 -6.25
C ASP A 94 2.30 1.39 -7.03
N GLU A 95 3.14 0.67 -7.78
CA GLU A 95 4.18 1.25 -8.63
C GLU A 95 5.13 2.14 -7.82
N ILE A 96 5.52 1.68 -6.65
CA ILE A 96 6.33 2.45 -5.70
C ILE A 96 7.72 2.79 -6.25
N GLN A 97 8.21 2.00 -7.19
CA GLN A 97 9.52 2.24 -7.79
C GLN A 97 9.59 3.51 -8.60
N GLU A 98 8.43 4.11 -8.95
CA GLU A 98 8.40 5.38 -9.67
C GLU A 98 8.93 6.54 -8.82
N TYR A 99 8.86 6.39 -7.49
CA TYR A 99 9.41 7.38 -6.56
C TYR A 99 10.36 6.66 -5.59
N PRO A 100 11.63 6.51 -5.96
CA PRO A 100 12.56 5.68 -5.18
C PRO A 100 12.70 6.06 -3.71
N GLN A 101 12.46 7.33 -3.35
CA GLN A 101 12.56 7.75 -1.96
C GLN A 101 11.60 6.98 -1.05
N TYR A 102 10.53 6.45 -1.60
CA TYR A 102 9.56 5.68 -0.80
C TYR A 102 10.08 4.31 -0.41
N LEU A 103 11.07 3.79 -1.12
CA LEU A 103 11.66 2.50 -0.74
C LEU A 103 12.32 2.59 0.63
N THR A 104 12.93 3.74 0.94
CA THR A 104 13.50 3.98 2.27
C THR A 104 12.40 4.38 3.26
N MET A 105 11.47 5.22 2.82
CA MET A 105 10.41 5.70 3.70
C MET A 105 9.53 4.58 4.23
N LEU A 106 9.30 3.52 3.42
CA LEU A 106 8.48 2.40 3.84
C LEU A 106 8.93 1.80 5.16
N LYS A 107 10.24 1.76 5.39
CA LYS A 107 10.77 1.23 6.64
C LYS A 107 10.23 2.00 7.83
N PHE A 108 10.22 3.32 7.73
CA PHE A 108 9.74 4.17 8.82
C PHE A 108 8.22 4.10 8.95
N LEU A 109 7.51 4.02 7.82
CA LEU A 109 6.05 3.90 7.85
C LEU A 109 5.63 2.60 8.53
N ARG A 110 6.37 1.53 8.28
CA ARG A 110 6.10 0.24 8.90
C ARG A 110 6.35 0.30 10.40
N GLU A 111 7.44 0.94 10.80
CA GLU A 111 7.81 1.04 12.22
C GLU A 111 6.80 1.85 13.02
N ASP A 112 6.15 2.83 12.39
CA ASP A 112 5.16 3.66 13.04
C ASP A 112 3.86 2.89 13.37
N ARG A 113 3.55 1.83 12.61
CA ARG A 113 2.33 1.03 12.76
C ARG A 113 1.07 1.89 12.81
N ARG A 114 1.07 2.94 12.03
CA ARG A 114 -0.08 3.85 11.98
C ARG A 114 -1.17 3.29 11.07
N TYR A 115 -0.77 2.75 9.93
CA TYR A 115 -1.62 2.04 8.98
C TYR A 115 -0.87 0.83 8.48
N ARG A 116 -1.58 -0.16 7.97
CA ARG A 116 -0.94 -1.31 7.35
C ARG A 116 -0.60 -0.96 5.91
N PHE A 117 0.64 -1.19 5.49
CA PHE A 117 1.09 -0.91 4.14
C PHE A 117 1.42 -2.18 3.38
N ILE A 118 1.08 -2.19 2.07
CA ILE A 118 1.45 -3.25 1.15
C ILE A 118 1.86 -2.59 -0.17
N SER A 119 2.87 -3.18 -0.84
CA SER A 119 3.35 -2.65 -2.11
C SER A 119 3.73 -3.74 -3.08
#